data_da6cba973c8a30568e2ee0a64cad2a83
#
_entry.id   da6cba973c8a30568e2ee0a64cad2a83
#
_cell.length_a   1.000
_cell.length_b   1.000
_cell.length_c   1.000
_cell.angle_alpha   90.00
_cell.angle_beta   90.00
_cell.angle_gamma   90.00
#
_symmetry.space_group_name_H-M   'P 1'
#
loop_
_entity.id
_entity.type
_entity.pdbx_description
1 polymer ?
#
loop_
_entity_poly.entity_id
_entity_poly.type
_entity_poly.pdbx_seq_one_letter_code
_entity_poly.pdbx_strand_id
1 'polypeptide(L)'
;MDLGGNTWVCGGNLKGEPWRIGVQDPARAGEAEAYTGILRMADGFAVTSGGYQRYFEENGKTYHHIIDPATGHPAESGLTSVTVVADGTVGNGTMCDALSTAMFVMGEERALDFWRSSPRDFDLILVTDDGRVLVTDGIADQFTPQEGSGYTYETVS
;
A
#
# COMPACT_ATOMS: atom_id res chain seq x y z
N MET A 1 4.05 12.77 -9.63
CA MET A 1 2.60 12.91 -9.93
C MET A 1 1.84 11.99 -8.99
N ASP A 2 0.79 12.47 -8.36
CA ASP A 2 -0.12 11.67 -7.53
C ASP A 2 -1.54 11.83 -8.08
N LEU A 3 -2.24 10.71 -8.28
CA LEU A 3 -3.59 10.63 -8.81
C LEU A 3 -4.51 9.87 -7.83
N GLY A 4 -4.53 10.30 -6.57
CA GLY A 4 -5.43 9.72 -5.56
C GLY A 4 -5.02 8.32 -5.11
N GLY A 5 -3.79 8.18 -4.63
CA GLY A 5 -3.19 6.92 -4.20
C GLY A 5 -2.29 6.25 -5.24
N ASN A 6 -2.32 6.72 -6.50
CA ASN A 6 -1.45 6.26 -7.58
C ASN A 6 -0.31 7.27 -7.77
N THR A 7 0.79 7.05 -7.10
CA THR A 7 1.96 7.94 -7.14
C THR A 7 3.00 7.42 -8.12
N TRP A 8 3.42 8.28 -9.05
CA TRP A 8 4.57 8.06 -9.92
C TRP A 8 5.62 9.13 -9.67
N VAL A 9 6.86 8.70 -9.50
CA VAL A 9 8.04 9.56 -9.37
C VAL A 9 9.09 9.24 -10.41
N CYS A 10 9.84 10.27 -10.82
CA CYS A 10 10.91 10.17 -11.80
C CYS A 10 12.06 11.08 -11.35
N GLY A 11 13.28 10.55 -11.35
CA GLY A 11 14.48 11.26 -10.92
C GLY A 11 14.45 11.64 -9.43
N GLY A 12 15.34 12.53 -9.06
CA GLY A 12 15.41 13.08 -7.70
C GLY A 12 14.63 14.39 -7.54
N ASN A 13 14.49 14.82 -6.30
CA ASN A 13 14.01 16.16 -5.97
C ASN A 13 14.99 17.25 -6.43
N LEU A 14 14.67 18.52 -6.18
CA LEU A 14 15.54 19.67 -6.60
C LEU A 14 16.96 19.65 -5.98
N LYS A 15 17.20 18.81 -4.97
CA LYS A 15 18.52 18.60 -4.36
C LYS A 15 19.22 17.36 -4.90
N GLY A 16 18.60 16.61 -5.82
CA GLY A 16 19.12 15.34 -6.35
C GLY A 16 18.92 14.16 -5.41
N GLU A 17 18.12 14.29 -4.35
CA GLU A 17 17.80 13.22 -3.41
C GLU A 17 16.55 12.46 -3.86
N PRO A 18 16.37 11.19 -3.45
CA PRO A 18 15.12 10.45 -3.68
C PRO A 18 13.89 11.20 -3.14
N TRP A 19 12.77 11.03 -3.81
CA TRP A 19 11.48 11.52 -3.34
C TRP A 19 11.09 10.83 -2.04
N ARG A 20 10.38 11.55 -1.18
CA ARG A 20 9.83 11.03 0.07
C ARG A 20 8.32 10.90 -0.10
N ILE A 21 7.84 9.69 -0.17
CA ILE A 21 6.43 9.36 -0.37
C ILE A 21 5.86 8.93 0.98
N GLY A 22 4.88 9.68 1.48
CA GLY A 22 4.14 9.31 2.69
C GLY A 22 3.15 8.18 2.38
N VAL A 23 3.29 7.04 3.05
CA VAL A 23 2.28 5.97 3.00
C VAL A 23 1.21 6.32 4.02
N GLN A 24 0.01 6.63 3.54
CA GLN A 24 -1.07 7.13 4.38
C GLN A 24 -1.47 6.14 5.46
N ASP A 25 -1.74 6.66 6.65
CA ASP A 25 -2.31 5.90 7.76
C ASP A 25 -3.81 5.69 7.53
N PRO A 26 -4.28 4.44 7.28
CA PRO A 26 -5.69 4.17 7.04
C PRO A 26 -6.59 4.49 8.24
N ALA A 27 -6.06 4.39 9.47
CA ALA A 27 -6.81 4.68 10.70
C ALA A 27 -7.03 6.19 10.91
N ARG A 28 -6.19 7.02 10.28
CA ARG A 28 -6.27 8.49 10.35
C ARG A 28 -6.43 9.11 8.97
N ALA A 29 -7.17 8.42 8.10
CA ALA A 29 -7.45 8.90 6.75
C ALA A 29 -8.18 10.25 6.80
N GLY A 30 -7.65 11.23 6.06
CA GLY A 30 -8.17 12.60 6.04
C GLY A 30 -7.44 13.57 6.99
N GLU A 31 -6.61 13.10 7.90
CA GLU A 31 -5.72 13.96 8.67
C GLU A 31 -4.47 14.31 7.84
N ALA A 32 -4.07 15.57 7.90
CA ALA A 32 -2.84 15.99 7.23
C ALA A 32 -1.63 15.34 7.90
N GLU A 33 -0.69 14.87 7.07
CA GLU A 33 0.58 14.27 7.53
C GLU A 33 0.43 13.01 8.42
N ALA A 34 -0.71 12.32 8.35
CA ALA A 34 -0.91 11.04 9.00
C ALA A 34 -0.37 9.91 8.11
N TYR A 35 0.81 9.41 8.44
CA TYR A 35 1.50 8.35 7.68
C TYR A 35 1.82 7.16 8.56
N THR A 36 1.79 5.95 7.98
CA THR A 36 2.38 4.76 8.59
C THR A 36 3.91 4.77 8.44
N GLY A 37 4.42 5.44 7.43
CA GLY A 37 5.86 5.59 7.19
C GLY A 37 6.15 6.37 5.92
N ILE A 38 7.45 6.55 5.66
CA ILE A 38 7.96 7.27 4.51
C ILE A 38 8.76 6.32 3.62
N LEU A 39 8.31 6.13 2.39
CA LEU A 39 9.04 5.42 1.35
C LEU A 39 9.92 6.40 0.59
N ARG A 40 11.20 6.06 0.38
CA ARG A 40 12.14 6.82 -0.44
C ARG A 40 12.32 6.12 -1.78
N MET A 41 12.08 6.82 -2.87
CA MET A 41 12.34 6.29 -4.22
C MET A 41 12.69 7.40 -5.20
N ALA A 42 13.56 7.11 -6.17
CA ALA A 42 13.95 8.04 -7.23
C ALA A 42 13.07 7.88 -8.47
N ASP A 43 12.90 6.65 -8.92
CA ASP A 43 12.10 6.31 -10.10
C ASP A 43 11.16 5.16 -9.77
N GLY A 44 9.88 5.29 -10.09
CA GLY A 44 8.95 4.19 -9.94
C GLY A 44 7.53 4.60 -9.57
N PHE A 45 6.77 3.58 -9.23
CA PHE A 45 5.37 3.66 -8.86
C PHE A 45 5.17 3.18 -7.42
N ALA A 46 4.34 3.89 -6.68
CA ALA A 46 3.79 3.46 -5.40
C ALA A 46 2.27 3.64 -5.48
N VAL A 47 1.54 2.53 -5.55
CA VAL A 47 0.09 2.53 -5.77
C VAL A 47 -0.61 1.86 -4.62
N THR A 48 -1.56 2.57 -4.03
CA THR A 48 -2.23 2.15 -2.81
C THR A 48 -3.72 1.92 -3.03
N SER A 49 -4.19 0.73 -2.64
CA SER A 49 -5.60 0.41 -2.45
C SER A 49 -5.93 0.26 -0.98
N GLY A 50 -7.05 0.86 -0.54
CA GLY A 50 -7.50 0.78 0.85
C GLY A 50 -8.99 1.03 1.00
N GLY A 51 -9.60 0.33 1.95
CA GLY A 51 -11.04 0.43 2.23
C GLY A 51 -11.48 1.80 2.76
N TYR A 52 -10.55 2.58 3.30
CA TYR A 52 -10.79 3.91 3.85
C TYR A 52 -10.97 5.02 2.80
N GLN A 53 -10.61 4.79 1.54
CA GLN A 53 -10.61 5.83 0.49
C GLN A 53 -12.02 6.16 0.00
N ARG A 54 -12.87 5.14 -0.14
CA ARG A 54 -14.26 5.30 -0.59
C ARG A 54 -15.13 4.28 0.12
N TYR A 55 -15.96 4.76 1.03
CA TYR A 55 -16.89 3.91 1.79
C TYR A 55 -18.15 4.67 2.13
N PHE A 56 -19.17 3.94 2.54
CA PHE A 56 -20.34 4.46 3.22
C PHE A 56 -20.65 3.60 4.44
N GLU A 57 -21.39 4.15 5.36
CA GLU A 57 -21.81 3.44 6.56
C GLU A 57 -23.33 3.23 6.54
N GLU A 58 -23.75 2.01 6.83
CA GLU A 58 -25.15 1.66 6.98
C GLU A 58 -25.33 0.69 8.15
N ASN A 59 -26.25 1.01 9.07
CA ASN A 59 -26.54 0.19 10.26
C ASN A 59 -25.30 -0.16 11.11
N GLY A 60 -24.32 0.77 11.20
CA GLY A 60 -23.08 0.57 11.94
C GLY A 60 -22.05 -0.34 11.26
N LYS A 61 -22.27 -0.72 10.01
CA LYS A 61 -21.33 -1.46 9.17
C LYS A 61 -20.77 -0.55 8.07
N THR A 62 -19.47 -0.62 7.87
CA THR A 62 -18.75 0.09 6.80
C THR A 62 -18.74 -0.75 5.52
N TYR A 63 -19.11 -0.15 4.41
CA TYR A 63 -19.09 -0.75 3.07
C TYR A 63 -18.16 0.03 2.18
N HIS A 64 -16.98 -0.51 1.91
CA HIS A 64 -16.02 0.09 0.99
C HIS A 64 -16.17 -0.45 -0.44
N HIS A 65 -15.55 0.22 -1.40
CA HIS A 65 -15.69 -0.04 -2.84
C HIS A 65 -14.94 -1.26 -3.36
N ILE A 66 -14.03 -1.85 -2.57
CA ILE A 66 -13.25 -3.04 -2.98
C ILE A 66 -14.10 -4.28 -2.69
N ILE A 67 -14.63 -4.89 -3.75
CA ILE A 67 -15.54 -6.03 -3.66
C ILE A 67 -14.77 -7.33 -3.87
N ASP A 68 -15.02 -8.29 -2.98
CA ASP A 68 -14.59 -9.68 -3.19
C ASP A 68 -15.48 -10.34 -4.25
N PRO A 69 -14.91 -10.75 -5.40
CA PRO A 69 -15.68 -11.35 -6.49
C PRO A 69 -16.31 -12.71 -6.13
N ALA A 70 -15.80 -13.39 -5.10
CA ALA A 70 -16.36 -14.66 -4.66
C ALA A 70 -17.66 -14.49 -3.86
N THR A 71 -17.81 -13.37 -3.15
CA THR A 71 -18.95 -13.13 -2.27
C THR A 71 -19.89 -12.05 -2.79
N GLY A 72 -19.39 -11.13 -3.64
CA GLY A 72 -20.12 -9.93 -4.09
C GLY A 72 -20.28 -8.86 -3.01
N HIS A 73 -19.57 -8.98 -1.89
CA HIS A 73 -19.55 -8.04 -0.78
C HIS A 73 -18.19 -7.36 -0.63
N PRO A 74 -18.08 -6.26 0.13
CA PRO A 74 -16.78 -5.70 0.48
C PRO A 74 -15.84 -6.74 1.07
N ALA A 75 -14.59 -6.73 0.64
CA ALA A 75 -13.59 -7.69 1.07
C ALA A 75 -13.28 -7.54 2.57
N GLU A 76 -13.42 -8.60 3.34
CA GLU A 76 -13.06 -8.68 4.76
C GLU A 76 -11.77 -9.52 4.86
N SER A 77 -10.64 -8.95 4.46
CA SER A 77 -9.38 -9.67 4.26
C SER A 77 -8.37 -9.52 5.41
N GLY A 78 -8.70 -8.74 6.44
CA GLY A 78 -7.78 -8.38 7.52
C GLY A 78 -6.76 -7.29 7.14
N LEU A 79 -6.83 -6.78 5.89
CA LEU A 79 -5.99 -5.68 5.42
C LEU A 79 -6.80 -4.38 5.39
N THR A 80 -6.21 -3.29 5.85
CA THR A 80 -6.77 -1.93 5.77
C THR A 80 -6.20 -1.14 4.61
N SER A 81 -4.95 -1.46 4.21
CA SER A 81 -4.26 -0.82 3.09
C SER A 81 -3.22 -1.77 2.47
N VAL A 82 -3.06 -1.68 1.17
CA VAL A 82 -2.01 -2.36 0.39
C VAL A 82 -1.36 -1.35 -0.54
N THR A 83 -0.05 -1.15 -0.40
CA THR A 83 0.76 -0.38 -1.36
C THR A 83 1.65 -1.33 -2.13
N VAL A 84 1.54 -1.30 -3.46
CA VAL A 84 2.45 -2.00 -4.37
C VAL A 84 3.47 -1.00 -4.90
N VAL A 85 4.74 -1.39 -4.83
CA VAL A 85 5.87 -0.57 -5.25
C VAL A 85 6.61 -1.28 -6.38
N ALA A 86 6.87 -0.58 -7.48
CA ALA A 86 7.64 -1.11 -8.61
C ALA A 86 8.48 0.00 -9.26
N ASP A 87 9.47 -0.40 -10.06
CA ASP A 87 10.31 0.53 -10.81
C ASP A 87 9.54 1.31 -11.89
N GLY A 88 10.21 2.27 -12.53
CA GLY A 88 9.62 3.16 -13.54
C GLY A 88 9.38 2.53 -14.91
N THR A 89 9.46 1.20 -15.06
CA THR A 89 9.21 0.52 -16.33
C THR A 89 7.78 0.77 -16.82
N VAL A 90 7.65 0.98 -18.12
CA VAL A 90 6.35 1.23 -18.76
C VAL A 90 5.41 0.04 -18.52
N GLY A 91 4.23 0.34 -18.01
CA GLY A 91 3.22 -0.67 -17.65
C GLY A 91 3.16 -1.01 -16.17
N ASN A 92 4.23 -0.77 -15.40
CA ASN A 92 4.27 -1.08 -13.96
C ASN A 92 3.21 -0.30 -13.18
N GLY A 93 2.90 0.94 -13.52
CA GLY A 93 1.82 1.69 -12.87
C GLY A 93 0.46 0.99 -12.97
N THR A 94 0.10 0.47 -14.14
CA THR A 94 -1.14 -0.30 -14.32
C THR A 94 -1.10 -1.64 -13.59
N MET A 95 0.06 -2.31 -13.60
CA MET A 95 0.28 -3.54 -12.83
C MET A 95 0.09 -3.29 -11.33
N CYS A 96 0.73 -2.25 -10.78
CA CYS A 96 0.62 -1.90 -9.37
C CYS A 96 -0.84 -1.59 -8.97
N ASP A 97 -1.59 -0.89 -9.82
CA ASP A 97 -2.99 -0.57 -9.58
C ASP A 97 -3.86 -1.84 -9.50
N ALA A 98 -3.69 -2.76 -10.46
CA ALA A 98 -4.38 -4.03 -10.45
C ALA A 98 -3.99 -4.92 -9.25
N LEU A 99 -2.68 -5.02 -8.97
CA LEU A 99 -2.16 -5.87 -7.90
C LEU A 99 -2.53 -5.34 -6.51
N SER A 100 -2.51 -4.04 -6.27
CA SER A 100 -2.86 -3.49 -4.95
C SER A 100 -4.29 -3.86 -4.55
N THR A 101 -5.23 -3.80 -5.49
CA THR A 101 -6.62 -4.21 -5.27
C THR A 101 -6.74 -5.73 -5.12
N ALA A 102 -6.08 -6.51 -5.97
CA ALA A 102 -6.13 -7.97 -5.91
C ALA A 102 -5.57 -8.48 -4.57
N MET A 103 -4.43 -7.95 -4.12
CA MET A 103 -3.80 -8.34 -2.85
C MET A 103 -4.62 -7.91 -1.64
N PHE A 104 -5.29 -6.75 -1.70
CA PHE A 104 -6.23 -6.35 -0.68
C PHE A 104 -7.36 -7.40 -0.51
N VAL A 105 -7.91 -7.92 -1.60
CA VAL A 105 -8.93 -8.98 -1.57
C VAL A 105 -8.35 -10.32 -1.11
N MET A 106 -7.11 -10.64 -1.48
CA MET A 106 -6.45 -11.90 -1.08
C MET A 106 -6.22 -12.00 0.43
N GLY A 107 -5.95 -10.88 1.09
CA GLY A 107 -5.50 -10.86 2.48
C GLY A 107 -3.99 -11.16 2.61
N GLU A 108 -3.47 -11.00 3.82
CA GLU A 108 -2.04 -11.05 4.13
C GLU A 108 -1.34 -12.31 3.60
N GLU A 109 -1.78 -13.48 4.06
CA GLU A 109 -1.12 -14.75 3.76
C GLU A 109 -1.02 -15.01 2.25
N ARG A 110 -2.14 -14.92 1.53
CA ARG A 110 -2.19 -15.18 0.10
C ARG A 110 -1.46 -14.11 -0.73
N ALA A 111 -1.49 -12.85 -0.28
CA ALA A 111 -0.77 -11.76 -0.94
C ALA A 111 0.74 -11.98 -0.85
N LEU A 112 1.26 -12.36 0.32
CA LEU A 112 2.66 -12.65 0.52
C LEU A 112 3.10 -13.92 -0.23
N ASP A 113 2.29 -14.97 -0.25
CA ASP A 113 2.58 -16.18 -1.01
C ASP A 113 2.61 -15.92 -2.52
N PHE A 114 1.69 -15.09 -3.02
CA PHE A 114 1.71 -14.66 -4.42
C PHE A 114 2.99 -13.86 -4.73
N TRP A 115 3.34 -12.88 -3.89
CA TRP A 115 4.56 -12.09 -4.05
C TRP A 115 5.82 -12.97 -4.03
N ARG A 116 5.94 -13.93 -3.10
CA ARG A 116 7.07 -14.87 -3.03
C ARG A 116 7.20 -15.77 -4.26
N SER A 117 6.07 -16.15 -4.86
CA SER A 117 6.02 -17.02 -6.05
C SER A 117 6.17 -16.24 -7.38
N SER A 118 6.10 -14.90 -7.33
CA SER A 118 6.26 -14.03 -8.49
C SER A 118 7.74 -13.83 -8.85
N PRO A 119 8.05 -13.20 -10.02
CA PRO A 119 9.41 -12.79 -10.36
C PRO A 119 10.03 -11.78 -9.38
N ARG A 120 9.27 -11.28 -8.40
CA ARG A 120 9.68 -10.25 -7.42
C ARG A 120 10.12 -8.94 -8.10
N ASP A 121 9.40 -8.55 -9.13
CA ASP A 121 9.55 -7.29 -9.88
C ASP A 121 8.73 -6.14 -9.26
N PHE A 122 8.12 -6.40 -8.12
CA PHE A 122 7.42 -5.43 -7.29
C PHE A 122 7.58 -5.79 -5.81
N ASP A 123 7.32 -4.82 -4.95
CA ASP A 123 7.38 -4.93 -3.49
C ASP A 123 6.07 -4.48 -2.85
N LEU A 124 5.89 -4.77 -1.57
CA LEU A 124 4.65 -4.55 -0.84
C LEU A 124 4.86 -3.81 0.47
N ILE A 125 3.88 -2.95 0.79
CA ILE A 125 3.64 -2.47 2.14
C ILE A 125 2.18 -2.81 2.46
N LEU A 126 1.97 -3.70 3.42
CA LEU A 126 0.65 -4.12 3.87
C LEU A 126 0.37 -3.51 5.26
N VAL A 127 -0.81 -2.94 5.43
CA VAL A 127 -1.29 -2.48 6.75
C VAL A 127 -2.46 -3.36 7.14
N THR A 128 -2.35 -4.00 8.29
CA THR A 128 -3.36 -4.93 8.80
C THR A 128 -4.33 -4.26 9.78
N ASP A 129 -5.47 -4.85 10.00
CA ASP A 129 -6.50 -4.36 10.93
C ASP A 129 -6.12 -4.60 12.40
N ASP A 130 -5.18 -5.52 12.67
CA ASP A 130 -4.61 -5.77 13.99
C ASP A 130 -3.40 -4.86 14.34
N GLY A 131 -3.07 -3.89 13.48
CA GLY A 131 -2.09 -2.84 13.74
C GLY A 131 -0.65 -3.20 13.39
N ARG A 132 -0.42 -4.06 12.39
CA ARG A 132 0.91 -4.34 11.85
C ARG A 132 1.11 -3.64 10.51
N VAL A 133 2.36 -3.30 10.21
CA VAL A 133 2.82 -2.84 8.90
C VAL A 133 3.91 -3.81 8.44
N LEU A 134 3.62 -4.56 7.39
CA LEU A 134 4.52 -5.52 6.79
C LEU A 134 5.17 -4.90 5.56
N VAL A 135 6.49 -4.91 5.50
CA VAL A 135 7.27 -4.36 4.40
C VAL A 135 8.15 -5.45 3.80
N THR A 136 8.05 -5.67 2.51
CA THR A 136 8.89 -6.68 1.84
C THR A 136 10.37 -6.28 1.83
N ASP A 137 11.25 -7.26 1.87
CA ASP A 137 12.69 -7.07 2.02
C ASP A 137 13.33 -6.25 0.91
N GLY A 138 12.76 -6.25 -0.31
CA GLY A 138 13.26 -5.46 -1.45
C GLY A 138 13.22 -3.95 -1.27
N ILE A 139 12.36 -3.44 -0.39
CA ILE A 139 12.24 -2.00 -0.10
C ILE A 139 12.42 -1.65 1.38
N ALA A 140 12.81 -2.60 2.22
CA ALA A 140 12.91 -2.40 3.67
C ALA A 140 13.86 -1.26 4.06
N ASP A 141 14.99 -1.11 3.37
CA ASP A 141 15.96 0.00 3.57
C ASP A 141 15.50 1.33 3.00
N GLN A 142 14.48 1.33 2.17
CA GLN A 142 13.89 2.55 1.60
C GLN A 142 12.70 3.03 2.42
N PHE A 143 12.14 2.19 3.29
CA PHE A 143 11.00 2.51 4.13
C PHE A 143 11.44 2.92 5.53
N THR A 144 10.97 4.08 5.99
CA THR A 144 11.21 4.56 7.35
C THR A 144 9.87 4.57 8.10
N PRO A 145 9.71 3.72 9.14
CA PRO A 145 8.55 3.73 10.00
C PRO A 145 8.25 5.11 10.61
N GLN A 146 6.97 5.41 10.81
CA GLN A 146 6.55 6.61 11.52
C GLN A 146 6.61 6.36 13.02
N GLU A 147 7.47 7.09 13.73
CA GLU A 147 7.55 7.02 15.20
C GLU A 147 6.21 7.44 15.85
N GLY A 148 5.80 6.69 16.87
CA GLY A 148 4.58 6.99 17.62
C GLY A 148 3.28 6.71 16.87
N SER A 149 3.33 6.03 15.73
CA SER A 149 2.14 5.67 14.94
C SER A 149 1.22 4.65 15.62
N GLY A 150 1.75 3.88 16.57
CA GLY A 150 1.03 2.78 17.23
C GLY A 150 1.09 1.45 16.50
N TYR A 151 1.69 1.40 15.31
CA TYR A 151 1.88 0.16 14.54
C TYR A 151 3.13 -0.62 14.97
N THR A 152 3.05 -1.94 14.80
CA THR A 152 4.22 -2.83 14.84
C THR A 152 4.72 -3.05 13.42
N TYR A 153 6.04 -2.91 13.20
CA TYR A 153 6.64 -3.01 11.87
C TYR A 153 7.42 -4.32 11.72
N GLU A 154 7.20 -5.00 10.60
CA GLU A 154 7.83 -6.28 10.29
C GLU A 154 8.40 -6.25 8.88
N THR A 155 9.63 -6.74 8.70
CA THR A 155 10.18 -7.01 7.37
C THR A 155 9.90 -8.45 7.00
N VAL A 156 9.35 -8.68 5.81
CA VAL A 156 8.97 -10.00 5.29
C VAL A 156 9.77 -10.34 4.04
N SER A 157 10.18 -11.61 3.93
CA SER A 157 10.97 -12.17 2.83
C SER A 157 10.28 -13.35 2.16
#